data_8b4f6da23c102a0f8edfb569a744b117
#
_entry.id   8b4f6da23c102a0f8edfb569a744b117
#
_cell.length_a   1.000
_cell.length_b   1.000
_cell.length_c   1.000
_cell.angle_alpha   90.00
_cell.angle_beta   90.00
_cell.angle_gamma   90.00
#
_symmetry.space_group_name_H-M   'P 1'
#
loop_
_entity.id
_entity.type
_entity.pdbx_description
1 polymer ?
#
loop_
_entity_poly.entity_id
_entity_poly.type
_entity_poly.pdbx_seq_one_letter_code
_entity_poly.pdbx_strand_id
1 'polypeptide(L)'
;MIPIYLCEDNPLQLDLLKSMIEKYIFIQAYDMEIRQAVHTPHELLNLLPDQPENAVYFLDIHLHSDMDGIELASAIRQKDPHAFIIFTTTHSEMAMTTFRYQVEPLGFLIKDDPNYTLQILHCLQSVLEKSKIPASPNGRLHFRMPDQDLFIPIHEILYIEATGAHRITVHTTTAIYQCSGSLNETLSKLDQSFFLCHKSCLVNTAHIRTLYRRPCQIVLDNGAVCPCAQRRFSQLQHLMGIE
;
A
#
# COMPACT_ATOMS: atom_id res chain seq x y z
N MET A 1 5.68 4.17 15.31
CA MET A 1 4.56 5.14 15.38
C MET A 1 4.43 5.79 14.01
N ILE A 2 3.28 5.66 13.35
CA ILE A 2 3.03 6.18 12.00
C ILE A 2 2.63 7.66 12.13
N PRO A 3 3.34 8.60 11.49
CA PRO A 3 2.99 10.01 11.57
C PRO A 3 1.78 10.35 10.70
N ILE A 4 0.90 11.22 11.21
CA ILE A 4 -0.28 11.74 10.53
C ILE A 4 -0.13 13.25 10.39
N TYR A 5 -0.39 13.73 9.20
CA TYR A 5 -0.41 15.14 8.84
C TYR A 5 -1.80 15.55 8.34
N LEU A 6 -2.29 16.69 8.79
CA LEU A 6 -3.59 17.23 8.40
C LEU A 6 -3.40 18.58 7.73
N CYS A 7 -4.10 18.83 6.62
CA CYS A 7 -4.17 20.13 5.97
C CYS A 7 -5.62 20.46 5.63
N GLU A 8 -6.12 21.53 6.26
CA GLU A 8 -7.51 21.98 6.19
C GLU A 8 -7.55 23.46 6.51
N ASP A 9 -8.06 24.29 5.61
CA ASP A 9 -8.06 25.75 5.78
C ASP A 9 -9.14 26.26 6.75
N ASN A 10 -10.21 25.46 6.96
CA ASN A 10 -11.26 25.78 7.94
C ASN A 10 -10.86 25.29 9.33
N PRO A 11 -10.61 26.21 10.32
CA PRO A 11 -10.17 25.80 11.66
C PRO A 11 -11.14 24.86 12.38
N LEU A 12 -12.46 25.07 12.24
CA LEU A 12 -13.45 24.21 12.89
C LEU A 12 -13.46 22.78 12.31
N GLN A 13 -13.29 22.66 11.01
CA GLN A 13 -13.21 21.36 10.34
C GLN A 13 -11.90 20.66 10.67
N LEU A 14 -10.78 21.38 10.74
CA LEU A 14 -9.49 20.83 11.16
C LEU A 14 -9.55 20.30 12.60
N ASP A 15 -10.10 21.06 13.54
CA ASP A 15 -10.24 20.65 14.94
C ASP A 15 -11.16 19.42 15.08
N LEU A 16 -12.25 19.38 14.31
CA LEU A 16 -13.16 18.25 14.29
C LEU A 16 -12.47 16.97 13.77
N LEU A 17 -11.80 17.06 12.62
CA LEU A 17 -11.07 15.95 12.02
C LEU A 17 -9.97 15.44 12.96
N LYS A 18 -9.18 16.36 13.53
CA LYS A 18 -8.15 16.06 14.52
C LYS A 18 -8.72 15.30 15.72
N SER A 19 -9.78 15.81 16.31
CA SER A 19 -10.45 15.18 17.48
C SER A 19 -10.97 13.78 17.17
N MET A 20 -11.54 13.55 15.97
CA MET A 20 -12.00 12.24 15.54
C MET A 20 -10.83 11.25 15.41
N ILE A 21 -9.74 11.65 14.78
CA ILE A 21 -8.55 10.80 14.58
C ILE A 21 -7.91 10.47 15.94
N GLU A 22 -7.69 11.47 16.82
CA GLU A 22 -7.14 11.27 18.16
C GLU A 22 -7.97 10.29 18.98
N LYS A 23 -9.30 10.43 18.92
CA LYS A 23 -10.24 9.51 19.60
C LYS A 23 -10.07 8.08 19.10
N TYR A 24 -9.95 7.85 17.79
CA TYR A 24 -9.76 6.52 17.25
C TYR A 24 -8.40 5.93 17.59
N ILE A 25 -7.32 6.73 17.49
CA ILE A 25 -5.98 6.32 17.91
C ILE A 25 -6.02 5.83 19.37
N PHE A 26 -6.66 6.59 20.26
CA PHE A 26 -6.77 6.26 21.67
C PHE A 26 -7.61 5.00 21.92
N ILE A 27 -8.84 4.92 21.36
CA ILE A 27 -9.77 3.80 21.61
C ILE A 27 -9.20 2.48 21.06
N GLN A 28 -8.59 2.52 19.89
CA GLN A 28 -8.09 1.34 19.20
C GLN A 28 -6.62 1.02 19.55
N ALA A 29 -5.99 1.84 20.38
CA ALA A 29 -4.57 1.74 20.73
C ALA A 29 -3.65 1.63 19.49
N TYR A 30 -3.92 2.45 18.45
CA TYR A 30 -3.12 2.45 17.23
C TYR A 30 -1.75 3.08 17.46
N ASP A 31 -0.71 2.50 16.88
CA ASP A 31 0.66 3.05 16.90
C ASP A 31 0.81 4.17 15.86
N MET A 32 0.01 5.24 16.04
CA MET A 32 -0.06 6.42 15.19
C MET A 32 -0.04 7.69 16.03
N GLU A 33 0.41 8.81 15.45
CA GLU A 33 0.36 10.14 16.08
C GLU A 33 0.06 11.24 15.07
N ILE A 34 -0.73 12.24 15.46
CA ILE A 34 -0.86 13.47 14.68
C ILE A 34 0.36 14.32 14.95
N ARG A 35 1.25 14.41 13.94
CA ARG A 35 2.48 15.17 14.06
C ARG A 35 2.28 16.66 13.75
N GLN A 36 1.47 16.95 12.75
CA GLN A 36 1.13 18.33 12.37
C GLN A 36 -0.32 18.44 11.87
N ALA A 37 -0.95 19.55 12.20
CA ALA A 37 -2.25 19.98 11.70
C ALA A 37 -2.14 21.45 11.30
N VAL A 38 -2.23 21.74 10.01
CA VAL A 38 -1.94 23.05 9.43
C VAL A 38 -3.10 23.56 8.58
N HIS A 39 -3.10 24.86 8.31
CA HIS A 39 -4.17 25.52 7.55
C HIS A 39 -3.81 25.77 6.10
N THR A 40 -2.53 25.69 5.73
CA THR A 40 -2.09 26.00 4.37
C THR A 40 -1.17 24.92 3.80
N PRO A 41 -1.22 24.70 2.46
CA PRO A 41 -0.33 23.77 1.77
C PRO A 41 1.15 24.05 2.01
N HIS A 42 1.53 25.32 1.97
CA HIS A 42 2.93 25.74 2.13
C HIS A 42 3.47 25.45 3.54
N GLU A 43 2.65 25.63 4.59
CA GLU A 43 3.03 25.22 5.95
C GLU A 43 3.33 23.73 5.99
N LEU A 44 2.46 22.91 5.41
CA LEU A 44 2.68 21.46 5.39
C LEU A 44 3.96 21.09 4.65
N LEU A 45 4.17 21.62 3.44
CA LEU A 45 5.36 21.31 2.64
C LEU A 45 6.68 21.71 3.32
N ASN A 46 6.67 22.81 4.10
CA ASN A 46 7.84 23.27 4.86
C ASN A 46 8.14 22.39 6.10
N LEU A 47 7.13 21.69 6.60
CA LEU A 47 7.25 20.80 7.78
C LEU A 47 7.54 19.35 7.41
N LEU A 48 7.48 19.00 6.11
CA LEU A 48 7.78 17.63 5.67
C LEU A 48 9.26 17.33 5.87
N PRO A 49 9.57 16.13 6.42
CA PRO A 49 10.95 15.71 6.58
C PRO A 49 11.65 15.49 5.23
N ASP A 50 12.97 15.55 5.22
CA ASP A 50 13.79 15.28 4.03
C ASP A 50 13.77 13.82 3.60
N GLN A 51 13.44 12.91 4.50
CA GLN A 51 13.37 11.47 4.23
C GLN A 51 11.92 11.00 4.24
N PRO A 52 11.53 10.09 3.32
CA PRO A 52 10.21 9.49 3.31
C PRO A 52 9.89 8.76 4.62
N GLU A 53 8.70 8.97 5.18
CA GLU A 53 8.26 8.35 6.44
C GLU A 53 7.10 7.38 6.24
N ASN A 54 6.58 7.22 5.02
CA ASN A 54 5.35 6.48 4.73
C ASN A 54 4.19 7.02 5.60
N ALA A 55 4.11 8.33 5.70
CA ALA A 55 3.16 9.03 6.55
C ALA A 55 1.74 9.01 6.01
N VAL A 56 0.78 9.33 6.88
CA VAL A 56 -0.64 9.49 6.51
C VAL A 56 -0.94 10.98 6.36
N TYR A 57 -1.56 11.34 5.26
CA TYR A 57 -1.96 12.71 4.95
C TYR A 57 -3.47 12.77 4.75
N PHE A 58 -4.16 13.53 5.60
CA PHE A 58 -5.55 13.95 5.37
C PHE A 58 -5.52 15.36 4.80
N LEU A 59 -5.99 15.52 3.59
CA LEU A 59 -5.91 16.76 2.83
C LEU A 59 -7.30 17.22 2.37
N ASP A 60 -7.69 18.43 2.72
CA ASP A 60 -8.83 19.03 2.00
C ASP A 60 -8.44 19.30 0.56
N ILE A 61 -9.37 19.10 -0.36
CA ILE A 61 -9.17 19.43 -1.78
C ILE A 61 -9.25 20.93 -2.00
N HIS A 62 -10.23 21.59 -1.37
CA HIS A 62 -10.46 23.01 -1.53
C HIS A 62 -9.78 23.84 -0.45
N LEU A 63 -8.49 23.99 -0.57
CA LEU A 63 -7.72 24.92 0.25
C LEU A 63 -7.76 26.31 -0.39
N HIS A 64 -8.22 27.34 0.33
CA HIS A 64 -8.27 28.73 -0.15
C HIS A 64 -6.86 29.32 -0.24
N SER A 65 -6.05 28.78 -1.15
CA SER A 65 -4.64 29.05 -1.38
C SER A 65 -4.34 29.04 -2.89
N ASP A 66 -3.15 29.44 -3.27
CA ASP A 66 -2.60 29.34 -4.63
C ASP A 66 -2.31 27.88 -5.06
N MET A 67 -2.33 26.94 -4.10
CA MET A 67 -2.19 25.50 -4.31
C MET A 67 -3.41 24.78 -3.75
N ASP A 68 -4.05 23.92 -4.54
CA ASP A 68 -5.13 23.07 -4.07
C ASP A 68 -4.61 21.76 -3.39
N GLY A 69 -5.53 21.00 -2.77
CA GLY A 69 -5.15 19.76 -2.07
C GLY A 69 -4.65 18.66 -3.00
N ILE A 70 -5.01 18.67 -4.28
CA ILE A 70 -4.54 17.68 -5.27
C ILE A 70 -3.11 18.00 -5.69
N GLU A 71 -2.81 19.27 -5.93
CA GLU A 71 -1.44 19.74 -6.20
C GLU A 71 -0.51 19.50 -5.01
N LEU A 72 -1.01 19.78 -3.78
CA LEU A 72 -0.31 19.44 -2.55
C LEU A 72 0.00 17.93 -2.45
N ALA A 73 -0.99 17.08 -2.72
CA ALA A 73 -0.82 15.64 -2.71
C ALA A 73 0.22 15.16 -3.73
N SER A 74 0.25 15.78 -4.91
CA SER A 74 1.26 15.51 -5.94
C SER A 74 2.67 15.89 -5.47
N ALA A 75 2.83 17.04 -4.81
CA ALA A 75 4.10 17.46 -4.23
C ALA A 75 4.56 16.53 -3.08
N ILE A 76 3.62 16.11 -2.23
CA ILE A 76 3.88 15.11 -1.17
C ILE A 76 4.36 13.80 -1.78
N ARG A 77 3.69 13.30 -2.84
CA ARG A 77 4.05 12.04 -3.51
C ARG A 77 5.48 12.03 -4.06
N GLN A 78 5.99 13.20 -4.48
CA GLN A 78 7.38 13.34 -4.93
C GLN A 78 8.39 13.20 -3.78
N LYS A 79 8.05 13.66 -2.57
CA LYS A 79 8.91 13.58 -1.38
C LYS A 79 8.73 12.25 -0.63
N ASP A 80 7.50 11.76 -0.54
CA ASP A 80 7.14 10.49 0.11
C ASP A 80 6.34 9.60 -0.85
N PRO A 81 7.02 8.79 -1.69
CA PRO A 81 6.38 7.96 -2.71
C PRO A 81 5.38 6.94 -2.16
N HIS A 82 5.52 6.55 -0.90
CA HIS A 82 4.67 5.57 -0.24
C HIS A 82 3.70 6.19 0.78
N ALA A 83 3.53 7.51 0.76
CA ALA A 83 2.56 8.22 1.59
C ALA A 83 1.15 7.66 1.42
N PHE A 84 0.39 7.57 2.52
CA PHE A 84 -1.02 7.25 2.51
C PHE A 84 -1.82 8.54 2.42
N ILE A 85 -2.29 8.88 1.23
CA ILE A 85 -3.02 10.12 0.96
C ILE A 85 -4.52 9.85 1.04
N ILE A 86 -5.23 10.63 1.86
CA ILE A 86 -6.66 10.57 2.07
C ILE A 86 -7.22 11.97 1.84
N PHE A 87 -8.07 12.11 0.84
CA PHE A 87 -8.75 13.37 0.60
C PHE A 87 -10.00 13.50 1.46
N THR A 88 -10.23 14.70 1.98
CA THR A 88 -11.46 15.09 2.68
C THR A 88 -12.06 16.27 1.94
N THR A 89 -13.35 16.25 1.63
CA THR A 89 -13.98 17.35 0.89
C THR A 89 -15.51 17.36 1.08
N THR A 90 -16.13 18.50 0.85
CA THR A 90 -17.60 18.62 0.71
C THR A 90 -18.06 18.37 -0.73
N HIS A 91 -17.14 18.22 -1.70
CA HIS A 91 -17.41 18.14 -3.14
C HIS A 91 -17.12 16.75 -3.70
N SER A 92 -18.16 15.92 -3.84
CA SER A 92 -18.03 14.53 -4.33
C SER A 92 -17.60 14.43 -5.79
N GLU A 93 -17.88 15.44 -6.62
CA GLU A 93 -17.52 15.52 -8.03
C GLU A 93 -16.02 15.61 -8.29
N MET A 94 -15.25 16.04 -7.29
CA MET A 94 -13.79 16.17 -7.41
C MET A 94 -13.03 14.84 -7.36
N ALA A 95 -13.69 13.74 -6.92
CA ALA A 95 -13.06 12.41 -6.86
C ALA A 95 -12.46 11.97 -8.20
N MET A 96 -13.16 12.27 -9.32
CA MET A 96 -12.69 11.92 -10.67
C MET A 96 -11.44 12.71 -11.10
N THR A 97 -11.23 13.88 -10.54
CA THR A 97 -10.09 14.75 -10.87
C THR A 97 -8.78 14.19 -10.34
N THR A 98 -8.81 13.49 -9.20
CA THR A 98 -7.61 12.90 -8.57
C THR A 98 -6.92 11.87 -9.46
N PHE A 99 -7.67 11.16 -10.30
CA PHE A 99 -7.10 10.20 -11.26
C PHE A 99 -6.19 10.84 -12.32
N ARG A 100 -6.41 12.10 -12.67
CA ARG A 100 -5.60 12.81 -13.67
C ARG A 100 -4.20 13.16 -13.16
N TYR A 101 -4.05 13.30 -11.85
CA TYR A 101 -2.79 13.72 -11.21
C TYR A 101 -1.93 12.55 -10.72
N GLN A 102 -2.35 11.30 -10.97
CA GLN A 102 -1.61 10.07 -10.59
C GLN A 102 -1.23 10.02 -9.09
N VAL A 103 -2.06 10.61 -8.23
CA VAL A 103 -1.78 10.72 -6.79
C VAL A 103 -2.00 9.38 -6.06
N GLU A 104 -2.84 8.50 -6.60
CA GLU A 104 -3.22 7.21 -6.00
C GLU A 104 -3.67 7.35 -4.53
N PRO A 105 -4.79 8.01 -4.24
CA PRO A 105 -5.25 8.19 -2.88
C PRO A 105 -5.71 6.86 -2.27
N LEU A 106 -5.44 6.68 -0.98
CA LEU A 106 -5.96 5.56 -0.20
C LEU A 106 -7.46 5.68 0.03
N GLY A 107 -7.97 6.90 0.16
CA GLY A 107 -9.37 7.16 0.42
C GLY A 107 -9.81 8.55 -0.06
N PHE A 108 -11.12 8.65 -0.26
CA PHE A 108 -11.80 9.90 -0.61
C PHE A 108 -13.03 10.01 0.28
N LEU A 109 -13.00 10.95 1.20
CA LEU A 109 -14.00 11.11 2.26
C LEU A 109 -14.85 12.34 2.01
N ILE A 110 -16.17 12.16 1.98
CA ILE A 110 -17.12 13.27 1.86
C ILE A 110 -17.52 13.72 3.28
N LYS A 111 -17.22 14.97 3.62
CA LYS A 111 -17.40 15.52 4.96
C LYS A 111 -18.88 15.50 5.42
N ASP A 112 -19.82 15.62 4.49
CA ASP A 112 -21.27 15.62 4.77
C ASP A 112 -21.90 14.22 4.74
N ASP A 113 -21.10 13.14 4.50
CA ASP A 113 -21.61 11.78 4.54
C ASP A 113 -21.91 11.36 5.99
N PRO A 114 -23.10 10.80 6.27
CA PRO A 114 -23.44 10.28 7.61
C PRO A 114 -22.43 9.25 8.15
N ASN A 115 -21.71 8.57 7.26
CA ASN A 115 -20.70 7.57 7.61
C ASN A 115 -19.27 8.14 7.64
N TYR A 116 -19.07 9.47 7.53
CA TYR A 116 -17.75 10.10 7.48
C TYR A 116 -16.81 9.61 8.59
N THR A 117 -17.31 9.55 9.81
CA THR A 117 -16.55 9.08 10.97
C THR A 117 -16.11 7.62 10.85
N LEU A 118 -16.98 6.73 10.32
CA LEU A 118 -16.63 5.32 10.06
C LEU A 118 -15.64 5.18 8.92
N GLN A 119 -15.74 6.01 7.90
CA GLN A 119 -14.80 6.02 6.78
C GLN A 119 -13.39 6.43 7.23
N ILE A 120 -13.25 7.41 8.13
CA ILE A 120 -11.96 7.75 8.76
C ILE A 120 -11.38 6.51 9.46
N LEU A 121 -12.17 5.80 10.27
CA LEU A 121 -11.72 4.59 10.95
C LEU A 121 -11.23 3.53 9.96
N HIS A 122 -11.99 3.27 8.90
CA HIS A 122 -11.60 2.32 7.87
C HIS A 122 -10.30 2.71 7.15
N CYS A 123 -10.08 4.00 6.89
CA CYS A 123 -8.81 4.48 6.32
C CYS A 123 -7.64 4.21 7.27
N LEU A 124 -7.78 4.53 8.56
CA LEU A 124 -6.74 4.26 9.57
C LEU A 124 -6.43 2.76 9.70
N GLN A 125 -7.46 1.90 9.66
CA GLN A 125 -7.28 0.44 9.65
C GLN A 125 -6.53 -0.03 8.40
N SER A 126 -6.91 0.47 7.22
CA SER A 126 -6.24 0.16 5.94
C SER A 126 -4.77 0.60 5.94
N VAL A 127 -4.47 1.76 6.56
CA VAL A 127 -3.07 2.19 6.76
C VAL A 127 -2.30 1.19 7.60
N LEU A 128 -2.84 0.75 8.74
CA LEU A 128 -2.18 -0.23 9.61
C LEU A 128 -1.97 -1.58 8.92
N GLU A 129 -2.94 -2.04 8.14
CA GLU A 129 -2.80 -3.27 7.38
C GLU A 129 -1.70 -3.15 6.31
N LYS A 130 -1.69 -2.04 5.57
CA LYS A 130 -0.69 -1.78 4.52
C LYS A 130 0.70 -1.46 5.09
N SER A 131 0.79 -0.79 6.24
CA SER A 131 2.08 -0.47 6.88
C SER A 131 2.77 -1.68 7.53
N LYS A 132 2.02 -2.73 7.87
CA LYS A 132 2.59 -4.02 8.34
C LYS A 132 3.27 -4.79 7.21
N ILE A 133 3.00 -4.44 5.98
CA ILE A 133 3.72 -4.94 4.82
C ILE A 133 5.00 -4.09 4.74
N PRO A 134 6.19 -4.66 4.96
CA PRO A 134 7.41 -3.89 4.80
C PRO A 134 7.43 -3.37 3.37
N ALA A 135 7.23 -2.07 3.21
CA ALA A 135 7.50 -1.42 1.94
C ALA A 135 8.98 -1.66 1.65
N SER A 136 9.25 -2.52 0.67
CA SER A 136 10.61 -2.63 0.17
C SER A 136 10.99 -1.24 -0.35
N PRO A 137 12.05 -0.59 0.17
CA PRO A 137 12.45 0.71 -0.32
C PRO A 137 12.55 0.63 -1.86
N ASN A 138 11.78 1.45 -2.56
CA ASN A 138 11.71 1.49 -4.03
C ASN A 138 11.00 0.31 -4.74
N GLY A 139 10.07 -0.42 -4.10
CA GLY A 139 9.36 -1.53 -4.75
C GLY A 139 10.30 -2.65 -5.24
N ARG A 140 11.42 -2.87 -4.56
CA ARG A 140 12.41 -3.91 -4.87
C ARG A 140 12.59 -4.88 -3.72
N LEU A 141 12.62 -6.16 -4.02
CA LEU A 141 12.97 -7.21 -3.07
C LEU A 141 14.51 -7.31 -2.98
N HIS A 142 15.05 -7.18 -1.77
CA HIS A 142 16.48 -7.24 -1.52
C HIS A 142 16.91 -8.60 -1.02
N PHE A 143 17.95 -9.17 -1.64
CA PHE A 143 18.64 -10.37 -1.19
C PHE A 143 20.12 -10.06 -1.01
N ARG A 144 20.63 -10.36 0.18
CA ARG A 144 22.06 -10.31 0.47
C ARG A 144 22.73 -11.58 -0.04
N MET A 145 23.70 -11.45 -0.91
CA MET A 145 24.52 -12.53 -1.42
C MET A 145 25.97 -12.38 -0.93
N PRO A 146 26.81 -13.43 -0.98
CA PRO A 146 28.19 -13.36 -0.47
C PRO A 146 29.02 -12.22 -1.06
N ASP A 147 28.87 -11.98 -2.37
CA ASP A 147 29.72 -11.04 -3.13
C ASP A 147 28.96 -9.82 -3.65
N GLN A 148 27.62 -9.75 -3.45
CA GLN A 148 26.80 -8.65 -3.98
C GLN A 148 25.46 -8.54 -3.26
N ASP A 149 24.85 -7.37 -3.34
CA ASP A 149 23.46 -7.16 -2.96
C ASP A 149 22.58 -7.17 -4.22
N LEU A 150 21.56 -8.03 -4.22
CA LEU A 150 20.63 -8.18 -5.33
C LEU A 150 19.31 -7.47 -5.02
N PHE A 151 18.90 -6.55 -5.89
CA PHE A 151 17.65 -5.81 -5.80
C PHE A 151 16.75 -6.15 -6.98
N ILE A 152 15.67 -6.89 -6.74
CA ILE A 152 14.72 -7.33 -7.78
C ILE A 152 13.46 -6.48 -7.70
N PRO A 153 13.04 -5.79 -8.77
CA PRO A 153 11.78 -5.07 -8.81
C PRO A 153 10.61 -6.03 -8.54
N ILE A 154 9.76 -5.71 -7.56
CA ILE A 154 8.66 -6.60 -7.13
C ILE A 154 7.68 -6.86 -8.28
N HIS A 155 7.39 -5.85 -9.09
CA HIS A 155 6.49 -5.97 -10.24
C HIS A 155 7.01 -6.89 -11.36
N GLU A 156 8.34 -7.17 -11.41
CA GLU A 156 8.91 -8.12 -12.35
C GLU A 156 8.84 -9.56 -11.85
N ILE A 157 8.59 -9.78 -10.54
CA ILE A 157 8.56 -11.12 -9.95
C ILE A 157 7.26 -11.82 -10.33
N LEU A 158 7.38 -12.95 -11.02
CA LEU A 158 6.26 -13.80 -11.42
C LEU A 158 5.88 -14.80 -10.32
N TYR A 159 6.88 -15.52 -9.81
CA TYR A 159 6.72 -16.45 -8.71
C TYR A 159 8.07 -16.76 -8.05
N ILE A 160 8.00 -17.33 -6.86
CA ILE A 160 9.17 -17.75 -6.09
C ILE A 160 8.95 -19.18 -5.63
N GLU A 161 9.93 -20.04 -5.83
CA GLU A 161 9.86 -21.43 -5.40
C GLU A 161 10.97 -21.79 -4.41
N ALA A 162 10.65 -22.67 -3.47
CA ALA A 162 11.62 -23.26 -2.56
C ALA A 162 12.32 -24.43 -3.26
N THR A 163 13.64 -24.37 -3.42
CA THR A 163 14.46 -25.36 -4.13
C THR A 163 15.36 -26.16 -3.20
N GLY A 164 15.27 -25.98 -1.89
CA GLY A 164 16.06 -26.73 -0.90
C GLY A 164 16.02 -26.11 0.48
N ALA A 165 16.85 -26.63 1.40
CA ALA A 165 17.00 -26.06 2.74
C ALA A 165 17.56 -24.62 2.65
N HIS A 166 16.75 -23.62 3.05
CA HIS A 166 17.09 -22.19 3.00
C HIS A 166 17.51 -21.67 1.60
N ARG A 167 16.98 -22.28 0.53
CA ARG A 167 17.19 -21.79 -0.84
C ARG A 167 15.88 -21.57 -1.53
N ILE A 168 15.78 -20.45 -2.20
CA ILE A 168 14.64 -20.07 -3.04
C ILE A 168 15.14 -19.66 -4.43
N THR A 169 14.30 -19.89 -5.43
CA THR A 169 14.50 -19.41 -6.79
C THR A 169 13.44 -18.38 -7.10
N VAL A 170 13.86 -17.16 -7.45
CA VAL A 170 12.99 -16.04 -7.83
C VAL A 170 12.93 -16.00 -9.35
N HIS A 171 11.75 -16.19 -9.92
CA HIS A 171 11.48 -16.12 -11.34
C HIS A 171 10.88 -14.76 -11.68
N THR A 172 11.56 -14.02 -12.54
CA THR A 172 11.10 -12.71 -13.01
C THR A 172 10.72 -12.75 -14.48
N THR A 173 10.22 -11.65 -15.00
CA THR A 173 9.92 -11.48 -16.42
C THR A 173 11.17 -11.56 -17.31
N THR A 174 12.35 -11.28 -16.78
CA THR A 174 13.60 -11.14 -17.53
C THR A 174 14.69 -12.14 -17.15
N ALA A 175 14.67 -12.67 -15.91
CA ALA A 175 15.75 -13.48 -15.37
C ALA A 175 15.26 -14.44 -14.26
N ILE A 176 16.15 -15.36 -13.86
CA ILE A 176 15.96 -16.29 -12.75
C ILE A 176 17.12 -16.12 -11.79
N TYR A 177 16.81 -15.95 -10.50
CA TYR A 177 17.80 -15.74 -9.46
C TYR A 177 17.70 -16.82 -8.38
N GLN A 178 18.84 -17.37 -7.98
CA GLN A 178 18.92 -18.27 -6.82
C GLN A 178 19.39 -17.48 -5.60
N CYS A 179 18.59 -17.49 -4.54
CA CYS A 179 18.84 -16.70 -3.34
C CYS A 179 18.76 -17.58 -2.08
N SER A 180 19.45 -17.17 -1.03
CA SER A 180 19.29 -17.75 0.30
C SER A 180 18.08 -17.16 0.98
N GLY A 181 17.24 -17.99 1.61
CA GLY A 181 16.05 -17.55 2.33
C GLY A 181 14.96 -18.61 2.36
N SER A 182 13.81 -18.26 2.91
CA SER A 182 12.60 -19.08 2.94
C SER A 182 11.42 -18.32 2.34
N LEU A 183 10.40 -19.07 1.85
CA LEU A 183 9.20 -18.44 1.28
C LEU A 183 8.43 -17.58 2.31
N ASN A 184 8.36 -18.01 3.58
CA ASN A 184 7.66 -17.26 4.61
C ASN A 184 8.38 -15.94 4.94
N GLU A 185 9.71 -15.97 5.05
CA GLU A 185 10.53 -14.77 5.25
C GLU A 185 10.43 -13.84 4.05
N THR A 186 10.42 -14.38 2.84
CA THR A 186 10.27 -13.60 1.62
C THR A 186 8.87 -13.00 1.52
N LEU A 187 7.82 -13.78 1.84
CA LEU A 187 6.44 -13.29 1.85
C LEU A 187 6.24 -12.11 2.82
N SER A 188 6.91 -12.12 3.97
CA SER A 188 6.82 -11.00 4.92
C SER A 188 7.43 -9.68 4.41
N LYS A 189 8.19 -9.73 3.31
CA LYS A 189 8.82 -8.58 2.64
C LYS A 189 8.10 -8.16 1.34
N LEU A 190 7.05 -8.88 0.96
CA LEU A 190 6.26 -8.65 -0.25
C LEU A 190 4.89 -8.08 0.08
N ASP A 191 4.27 -7.44 -0.89
CA ASP A 191 2.94 -6.87 -0.76
C ASP A 191 1.81 -7.92 -0.92
N GLN A 192 0.56 -7.48 -0.86
CA GLN A 192 -0.63 -8.33 -0.95
C GLN A 192 -0.83 -8.98 -2.33
N SER A 193 -0.05 -8.58 -3.34
CA SER A 193 -0.08 -9.21 -4.65
C SER A 193 0.51 -10.63 -4.63
N PHE A 194 1.21 -11.01 -3.57
CA PHE A 194 1.81 -12.34 -3.46
C PHE A 194 1.01 -13.29 -2.59
N PHE A 195 0.79 -14.47 -3.13
CA PHE A 195 0.01 -15.51 -2.47
C PHE A 195 0.80 -16.83 -2.37
N LEU A 196 0.90 -17.37 -1.14
CA LEU A 196 1.52 -18.68 -0.91
C LEU A 196 0.55 -19.79 -1.34
N CYS A 197 0.58 -20.15 -2.62
CA CYS A 197 -0.33 -21.13 -3.23
C CYS A 197 0.02 -22.59 -2.89
N HIS A 198 1.30 -22.85 -2.59
CA HIS A 198 1.80 -24.17 -2.18
C HIS A 198 2.90 -24.03 -1.13
N LYS A 199 3.16 -25.08 -0.34
CA LYS A 199 4.27 -25.07 0.65
C LYS A 199 5.63 -24.73 0.04
N SER A 200 5.79 -24.91 -1.27
CA SER A 200 7.02 -24.65 -2.02
C SER A 200 6.84 -23.57 -3.09
N CYS A 201 5.72 -22.87 -3.16
CA CYS A 201 5.49 -21.88 -4.22
C CYS A 201 4.69 -20.67 -3.74
N LEU A 202 5.24 -19.50 -4.01
CA LEU A 202 4.66 -18.18 -3.79
C LEU A 202 4.46 -17.53 -5.16
N VAL A 203 3.24 -17.14 -5.49
CA VAL A 203 2.87 -16.60 -6.80
C VAL A 203 2.49 -15.13 -6.69
N ASN A 204 2.85 -14.32 -7.69
CA ASN A 204 2.34 -12.97 -7.85
C ASN A 204 0.98 -13.04 -8.56
N THR A 205 -0.08 -12.64 -7.87
CA THR A 205 -1.45 -12.71 -8.38
C THR A 205 -1.70 -11.81 -9.59
N ALA A 206 -0.92 -10.72 -9.72
CA ALA A 206 -1.00 -9.80 -10.87
C ALA A 206 -0.60 -10.47 -12.20
N HIS A 207 0.17 -11.56 -12.15
CA HIS A 207 0.64 -12.31 -13.33
C HIS A 207 -0.10 -13.63 -13.54
N ILE A 208 -1.21 -13.87 -12.85
CA ILE A 208 -2.02 -15.08 -13.04
C ILE A 208 -2.86 -14.92 -14.29
N ARG A 209 -2.60 -15.81 -15.27
CA ARG A 209 -3.38 -15.90 -16.51
C ARG A 209 -4.55 -16.87 -16.40
N THR A 210 -4.34 -18.05 -15.78
CA THR A 210 -5.36 -19.10 -15.70
C THR A 210 -5.25 -19.91 -14.42
N LEU A 211 -6.40 -20.26 -13.85
CA LEU A 211 -6.53 -21.17 -12.72
C LEU A 211 -7.18 -22.49 -13.16
N TYR A 212 -6.48 -23.61 -13.01
CA TYR A 212 -7.02 -24.95 -13.28
C TYR A 212 -7.46 -25.61 -11.98
N ARG A 213 -8.72 -26.04 -11.92
CA ARG A 213 -9.28 -26.73 -10.72
C ARG A 213 -8.83 -28.20 -10.62
N ARG A 214 -8.60 -28.83 -11.76
CA ARG A 214 -8.17 -30.25 -11.85
C ARG A 214 -7.19 -30.43 -13.02
N PRO A 215 -5.88 -30.68 -12.73
CA PRO A 215 -5.25 -30.58 -11.42
C PRO A 215 -5.21 -29.13 -10.91
N CYS A 216 -5.12 -28.95 -9.57
CA CYS A 216 -5.00 -27.58 -9.00
C CYS A 216 -3.66 -26.97 -9.41
N GLN A 217 -3.70 -26.10 -10.41
CA GLN A 217 -2.54 -25.43 -10.99
C GLN A 217 -2.84 -24.00 -11.36
N ILE A 218 -1.81 -23.17 -11.31
CA ILE A 218 -1.84 -21.76 -11.69
C ILE A 218 -0.94 -21.60 -12.90
N VAL A 219 -1.46 -21.05 -13.98
CA VAL A 219 -0.67 -20.70 -15.16
C VAL A 219 -0.46 -19.18 -15.18
N LEU A 220 0.80 -18.77 -15.33
CA LEU A 220 1.21 -17.36 -15.37
C LEU A 220 1.29 -16.83 -16.82
N ASP A 221 1.45 -15.53 -16.96
CA ASP A 221 1.51 -14.83 -18.25
C ASP A 221 2.63 -15.35 -19.18
N ASN A 222 3.76 -15.74 -18.56
CA ASN A 222 4.89 -16.33 -19.29
C ASN A 222 4.71 -17.82 -19.62
N GLY A 223 3.58 -18.42 -19.28
CA GLY A 223 3.28 -19.84 -19.47
C GLY A 223 3.84 -20.77 -18.38
N ALA A 224 4.48 -20.26 -17.35
CA ALA A 224 4.93 -21.06 -16.22
C ALA A 224 3.74 -21.66 -15.45
N VAL A 225 3.89 -22.90 -14.98
CA VAL A 225 2.84 -23.62 -14.23
C VAL A 225 3.28 -23.79 -12.78
N CYS A 226 2.54 -23.15 -11.86
CA CYS A 226 2.78 -23.23 -10.43
C CYS A 226 1.80 -24.21 -9.78
N PRO A 227 2.26 -25.07 -8.85
CA PRO A 227 1.38 -25.95 -8.09
C PRO A 227 0.52 -25.14 -7.11
N CYS A 228 -0.72 -25.56 -6.91
CA CYS A 228 -1.60 -24.98 -5.91
C CYS A 228 -2.17 -26.06 -5.00
N ALA A 229 -2.07 -25.88 -3.68
CA ALA A 229 -2.69 -26.81 -2.75
C ALA A 229 -4.22 -26.64 -2.78
N GLN A 230 -4.96 -27.74 -2.79
CA GLN A 230 -6.42 -27.73 -2.93
C GLN A 230 -7.12 -26.81 -1.93
N ARG A 231 -6.70 -26.82 -0.66
CA ARG A 231 -7.23 -25.92 0.38
C ARG A 231 -6.90 -24.44 0.16
N ARG A 232 -5.82 -24.13 -0.55
CA ARG A 232 -5.39 -22.76 -0.90
C ARG A 232 -6.10 -22.26 -2.15
N PHE A 233 -6.57 -23.16 -3.01
CA PHE A 233 -7.21 -22.79 -4.26
C PHE A 233 -8.47 -21.94 -4.05
N SER A 234 -9.35 -22.32 -3.12
CA SER A 234 -10.55 -21.54 -2.78
C SER A 234 -10.21 -20.15 -2.20
N GLN A 235 -9.15 -20.09 -1.37
CA GLN A 235 -8.68 -18.80 -0.84
C GLN A 235 -8.17 -17.87 -1.95
N LEU A 236 -7.44 -18.44 -2.93
CA LEU A 236 -6.96 -17.69 -4.09
C LEU A 236 -8.12 -17.20 -4.96
N GLN A 237 -9.14 -18.04 -5.21
CA GLN A 237 -10.33 -17.63 -5.96
C GLN A 237 -11.05 -16.46 -5.29
N HIS A 238 -11.23 -16.53 -3.98
CA HIS A 238 -11.84 -15.44 -3.21
C HIS A 238 -11.00 -14.15 -3.29
N LEU A 239 -9.67 -14.27 -3.16
CA LEU A 239 -8.75 -13.12 -3.29
C LEU A 239 -8.86 -12.45 -4.66
N MET A 240 -9.08 -13.23 -5.72
CA MET A 240 -9.22 -12.74 -7.09
C MET A 240 -10.66 -12.34 -7.47
N GLY A 241 -11.60 -12.35 -6.51
CA GLY A 241 -13.01 -12.01 -6.75
C GLY A 241 -13.75 -13.01 -7.64
N ILE A 242 -13.29 -14.27 -7.69
CA ILE A 242 -13.92 -15.36 -8.47
C ILE A 242 -14.74 -16.20 -7.48
N GLU A 243 -16.08 -16.16 -7.60
CA GLU A 243 -17.02 -17.01 -6.87
C GLU A 243 -17.09 -18.45 -7.42
#